data_4091e14714abdba5b3bf802e78b1ccbe
#
_entry.id   4091e14714abdba5b3bf802e78b1ccbe
#
_cell.length_a   1.000
_cell.length_b   1.000
_cell.length_c   1.000
_cell.angle_alpha   90.00
_cell.angle_beta   90.00
_cell.angle_gamma   90.00
#
_symmetry.space_group_name_H-M   'P 1'
#
loop_
_entity.id
_entity.type
_entity.pdbx_description
1 polymer ?
#
loop_
_entity_poly.entity_id
_entity_poly.type
_entity_poly.pdbx_seq_one_letter_code
_entity_poly.pdbx_strand_id
1 'polypeptide(L)'
;VVKTLKELKGHSASHVSLMQDDNKIFVRKTGDIARNLERYDVLSNYNINLPKIYEIYGNYYDMEYISCLEMKKYLSLNKANKLVDFIMEVVYNLSKNTYEKDYTETYRNKLSKFDFIKFEMPFTAEELIDKLPKVLPASEYHGDFTLENILYDTKNDKFVLIDPLTTEFDSFVFDLAKLRQDLVCKWFIRNDDVYLDS
;
A
#
# COMPACT_ATOMS: atom_id res chain seq x y z
N VAL A 1 13.75 -28.15 6.93
CA VAL A 1 13.80 -27.94 5.47
C VAL A 1 12.71 -26.98 5.05
N VAL A 2 13.11 -25.84 4.48
CA VAL A 2 12.18 -24.82 3.99
C VAL A 2 11.36 -25.36 2.82
N LYS A 3 10.04 -25.24 2.89
CA LYS A 3 9.11 -25.63 1.81
C LYS A 3 8.07 -24.54 1.56
N THR A 4 7.66 -24.41 0.31
CA THR A 4 6.52 -23.55 -0.08
C THR A 4 5.22 -24.28 0.26
N LEU A 5 4.36 -23.62 1.02
CA LEU A 5 3.02 -24.12 1.34
C LEU A 5 2.00 -23.67 0.30
N LYS A 6 2.10 -22.40 -0.15
CA LYS A 6 1.14 -21.78 -1.05
C LYS A 6 1.74 -20.56 -1.71
N GLU A 7 1.47 -20.37 -2.99
CA GLU A 7 1.66 -19.08 -3.65
C GLU A 7 0.53 -18.14 -3.28
N LEU A 8 0.89 -16.92 -2.85
CA LEU A 8 -0.07 -15.87 -2.52
C LEU A 8 -0.24 -14.95 -3.74
N LYS A 9 -1.42 -14.39 -3.91
CA LYS A 9 -1.65 -13.44 -5.01
C LYS A 9 -0.87 -12.15 -4.74
N GLY A 10 0.06 -11.81 -5.65
CA GLY A 10 0.72 -10.52 -5.74
C GLY A 10 0.19 -9.76 -6.96
N HIS A 11 0.10 -8.43 -6.86
CA HIS A 11 -0.35 -7.57 -7.97
C HIS A 11 0.81 -6.88 -8.70
N SER A 12 2.05 -7.18 -8.31
CA SER A 12 3.29 -6.66 -8.90
C SER A 12 4.09 -7.79 -9.58
N ALA A 13 5.20 -7.43 -10.23
CA ALA A 13 6.18 -8.40 -10.74
C ALA A 13 6.89 -9.23 -9.64
N SER A 14 6.58 -8.99 -8.38
CA SER A 14 7.11 -9.76 -7.25
C SER A 14 6.27 -11.00 -6.99
N HIS A 15 6.93 -12.10 -6.63
CA HIS A 15 6.26 -13.33 -6.18
C HIS A 15 6.19 -13.33 -4.66
N VAL A 16 5.02 -13.71 -4.13
CA VAL A 16 4.78 -13.80 -2.68
C VAL A 16 4.35 -15.22 -2.35
N SER A 17 5.08 -15.86 -1.44
CA SER A 17 4.86 -17.28 -1.10
C SER A 17 4.73 -17.45 0.41
N LEU A 18 3.79 -18.27 0.84
CA LEU A 18 3.72 -18.76 2.21
C LEU A 18 4.69 -19.93 2.36
N MET A 19 5.63 -19.77 3.27
CA MET A 19 6.71 -20.72 3.51
C MET A 19 6.59 -21.37 4.87
N GLN A 20 7.17 -22.56 5.00
CA GLN A 20 7.34 -23.24 6.28
C GLN A 20 8.76 -23.77 6.42
N ASP A 21 9.38 -23.53 7.58
CA ASP A 21 10.59 -24.20 8.02
C ASP A 21 10.35 -24.79 9.39
N ASP A 22 10.40 -26.12 9.46
CA ASP A 22 9.98 -26.90 10.63
C ASP A 22 8.59 -26.46 11.13
N ASN A 23 8.52 -25.81 12.30
CA ASN A 23 7.27 -25.34 12.89
C ASN A 23 7.00 -23.83 12.65
N LYS A 24 7.89 -23.14 11.94
CA LYS A 24 7.74 -21.69 11.67
C LYS A 24 7.12 -21.46 10.31
N ILE A 25 6.01 -20.70 10.30
CA ILE A 25 5.37 -20.22 9.06
C ILE A 25 5.77 -18.75 8.87
N PHE A 26 6.10 -18.38 7.64
CA PHE A 26 6.50 -17.02 7.28
C PHE A 26 6.13 -16.72 5.82
N VAL A 27 6.17 -15.46 5.43
CA VAL A 27 5.94 -15.02 4.05
C VAL A 27 7.28 -14.66 3.43
N ARG A 28 7.55 -15.18 2.22
CA ARG A 28 8.68 -14.79 1.39
C ARG A 28 8.21 -13.95 0.23
N LYS A 29 8.80 -12.78 0.07
CA LYS A 29 8.61 -11.92 -1.11
C LYS A 29 9.89 -11.91 -1.93
N THR A 30 9.77 -12.25 -3.22
CA THR A 30 10.90 -12.37 -4.17
C THR A 30 10.69 -11.42 -5.35
N GLY A 31 11.76 -10.82 -5.86
CA GLY A 31 11.75 -9.97 -7.04
C GLY A 31 12.41 -8.61 -6.79
N ASP A 32 11.82 -7.53 -7.31
CA ASP A 32 12.31 -6.18 -7.01
C ASP A 32 11.79 -5.72 -5.63
N ILE A 33 12.61 -5.97 -4.62
CA ILE A 33 12.27 -5.75 -3.21
C ILE A 33 12.91 -4.50 -2.61
N ALA A 34 13.85 -3.85 -3.32
CA ALA A 34 14.65 -2.77 -2.74
C ALA A 34 13.76 -1.61 -2.25
N ARG A 35 12.79 -1.19 -3.05
CA ARG A 35 11.86 -0.10 -2.71
C ARG A 35 10.94 -0.43 -1.55
N ASN A 36 10.60 -1.71 -1.36
CA ASN A 36 9.82 -2.14 -0.19
C ASN A 36 10.68 -2.09 1.07
N LEU A 37 11.89 -2.66 1.02
CA LEU A 37 12.78 -2.74 2.18
C LEU A 37 13.20 -1.35 2.66
N GLU A 38 13.57 -0.45 1.75
CA GLU A 38 13.88 0.94 2.07
C GLU A 38 12.71 1.59 2.83
N ARG A 39 11.47 1.36 2.37
CA ARG A 39 10.29 1.96 3.00
C ARG A 39 9.92 1.30 4.31
N TYR A 40 10.08 -0.03 4.43
CA TYR A 40 9.94 -0.73 5.72
C TYR A 40 10.92 -0.21 6.78
N ASP A 41 12.19 0.02 6.42
CA ASP A 41 13.20 0.53 7.33
C ASP A 41 12.81 1.89 7.88
N VAL A 42 12.42 2.82 7.02
CA VAL A 42 11.95 4.15 7.43
C VAL A 42 10.72 4.06 8.33
N LEU A 43 9.68 3.32 7.90
CA LEU A 43 8.42 3.21 8.65
C LEU A 43 8.55 2.50 9.99
N SER A 44 9.58 1.67 10.16
CA SER A 44 9.86 0.99 11.43
C SER A 44 10.18 1.97 12.58
N ASN A 45 10.57 3.21 12.26
CA ASN A 45 10.82 4.27 13.23
C ASN A 45 9.56 5.02 13.66
N TYR A 46 8.39 4.67 13.09
CA TYR A 46 7.11 5.29 13.42
C TYR A 46 6.24 4.30 14.20
N ASN A 47 5.29 4.82 14.98
CA ASN A 47 4.33 3.99 15.69
C ASN A 47 3.26 3.44 14.73
N ILE A 48 3.68 2.54 13.84
CA ILE A 48 2.83 1.90 12.83
C ILE A 48 3.04 0.39 12.92
N ASN A 49 1.96 -0.38 12.96
CA ASN A 49 2.05 -1.83 12.95
C ASN A 49 2.47 -2.34 11.58
N LEU A 50 3.65 -2.93 11.50
CA LEU A 50 4.25 -3.56 10.34
C LEU A 50 4.57 -5.02 10.64
N PRO A 51 4.61 -5.93 9.66
CA PRO A 51 5.14 -7.27 9.86
C PRO A 51 6.65 -7.20 10.16
N LYS A 52 7.11 -8.07 11.03
CA LYS A 52 8.54 -8.16 11.33
C LYS A 52 9.28 -8.75 10.12
N ILE A 53 10.33 -8.08 9.66
CA ILE A 53 11.25 -8.62 8.67
C ILE A 53 12.25 -9.53 9.43
N TYR A 54 12.39 -10.78 8.97
CA TYR A 54 13.26 -11.79 9.61
C TYR A 54 14.62 -11.84 8.97
N GLU A 55 14.65 -11.99 7.65
CA GLU A 55 15.87 -12.19 6.87
C GLU A 55 15.76 -11.48 5.52
N ILE A 56 16.89 -11.02 4.99
CA ILE A 56 17.00 -10.36 3.69
C ILE A 56 18.13 -11.04 2.93
N TYR A 57 17.84 -11.55 1.73
CA TYR A 57 18.80 -12.17 0.84
C TYR A 57 18.62 -11.69 -0.59
N GLY A 58 19.65 -11.09 -1.17
CA GLY A 58 19.72 -10.78 -2.59
C GLY A 58 18.41 -10.23 -3.17
N ASN A 59 17.58 -11.10 -3.74
CA ASN A 59 16.32 -10.76 -4.40
C ASN A 59 15.07 -11.19 -3.62
N TYR A 60 15.18 -11.57 -2.35
CA TYR A 60 14.01 -11.86 -1.49
C TYR A 60 14.21 -11.42 -0.05
N TYR A 61 13.11 -11.27 0.67
CA TYR A 61 13.08 -11.18 2.12
C TYR A 61 11.98 -12.05 2.71
N ASP A 62 12.22 -12.50 3.94
CA ASP A 62 11.29 -13.25 4.75
C ASP A 62 10.68 -12.35 5.82
N MET A 63 9.37 -12.39 5.95
CA MET A 63 8.63 -11.57 6.93
C MET A 63 7.60 -12.39 7.70
N GLU A 64 7.14 -11.82 8.78
CA GLU A 64 6.10 -12.37 9.62
C GLU A 64 4.84 -12.71 8.83
N TYR A 65 4.34 -13.92 9.03
CA TYR A 65 3.01 -14.30 8.55
C TYR A 65 1.95 -13.78 9.52
N ILE A 66 1.05 -12.95 9.03
CA ILE A 66 -0.10 -12.44 9.77
C ILE A 66 -1.30 -13.33 9.47
N SER A 67 -1.84 -13.99 10.49
CA SER A 67 -3.11 -14.72 10.38
C SER A 67 -4.25 -13.70 10.36
N CYS A 68 -4.69 -13.33 9.16
CA CYS A 68 -5.52 -12.16 8.97
C CYS A 68 -6.84 -12.44 8.28
N LEU A 69 -7.77 -11.50 8.45
CA LEU A 69 -8.86 -11.26 7.52
C LEU A 69 -8.42 -10.21 6.51
N GLU A 70 -8.64 -10.48 5.24
CA GLU A 70 -8.58 -9.47 4.18
C GLU A 70 -9.63 -8.37 4.45
N MET A 71 -9.33 -7.14 4.06
CA MET A 71 -10.16 -5.98 4.43
C MET A 71 -11.60 -6.09 3.93
N LYS A 72 -11.81 -6.65 2.74
CA LYS A 72 -13.16 -6.97 2.25
C LYS A 72 -13.96 -7.83 3.23
N LYS A 73 -13.36 -8.91 3.72
CA LYS A 73 -14.00 -9.82 4.68
C LYS A 73 -14.22 -9.13 6.01
N TYR A 74 -13.24 -8.35 6.47
CA TYR A 74 -13.37 -7.56 7.69
C TYR A 74 -14.58 -6.61 7.61
N LEU A 75 -14.69 -5.81 6.54
CA LEU A 75 -15.77 -4.84 6.36
C LEU A 75 -17.15 -5.50 6.19
N SER A 76 -17.22 -6.73 5.69
CA SER A 76 -18.48 -7.47 5.62
C SER A 76 -19.00 -7.96 6.97
N LEU A 77 -18.14 -8.04 7.98
CA LEU A 77 -18.44 -8.59 9.30
C LEU A 77 -18.45 -7.52 10.40
N ASN A 78 -17.82 -6.38 10.17
CA ASN A 78 -17.55 -5.38 11.21
C ASN A 78 -17.91 -3.97 10.73
N LYS A 79 -18.15 -3.07 11.70
CA LYS A 79 -18.26 -1.64 11.42
C LYS A 79 -16.90 -1.06 11.09
N ALA A 80 -16.88 -0.06 10.20
CA ALA A 80 -15.65 0.56 9.72
C ALA A 80 -14.92 1.43 10.78
N ASN A 81 -15.53 1.74 11.92
CA ASN A 81 -15.00 2.71 12.90
C ASN A 81 -13.55 2.38 13.32
N LYS A 82 -13.27 1.13 13.72
CA LYS A 82 -11.91 0.73 14.11
C LYS A 82 -10.89 0.91 12.96
N LEU A 83 -11.30 0.65 11.72
CA LEU A 83 -10.46 0.85 10.54
C LEU A 83 -10.21 2.34 10.32
N VAL A 84 -11.22 3.18 10.47
CA VAL A 84 -11.08 4.64 10.36
C VAL A 84 -10.13 5.17 11.43
N ASP A 85 -10.29 4.76 12.69
CA ASP A 85 -9.41 5.15 13.80
C ASP A 85 -7.95 4.75 13.50
N PHE A 86 -7.73 3.54 13.00
CA PHE A 86 -6.40 3.08 12.59
C PHE A 86 -5.82 3.93 11.45
N ILE A 87 -6.59 4.21 10.41
CA ILE A 87 -6.16 5.06 9.29
C ILE A 87 -5.77 6.45 9.79
N MET A 88 -6.58 7.04 10.66
CA MET A 88 -6.31 8.35 11.26
C MET A 88 -5.04 8.35 12.10
N GLU A 89 -4.78 7.29 12.87
CA GLU A 89 -3.54 7.13 13.64
C GLU A 89 -2.31 7.03 12.71
N VAL A 90 -2.39 6.24 11.63
CA VAL A 90 -1.32 6.15 10.64
C VAL A 90 -1.04 7.51 10.01
N VAL A 91 -2.07 8.20 9.53
CA VAL A 91 -1.93 9.53 8.91
C VAL A 91 -1.33 10.53 9.90
N TYR A 92 -1.79 10.54 11.16
CA TYR A 92 -1.22 11.38 12.20
C TYR A 92 0.27 11.11 12.42
N ASN A 93 0.68 9.85 12.46
CA ASN A 93 2.10 9.48 12.62
C ASN A 93 2.95 9.92 11.43
N LEU A 94 2.45 9.76 10.20
CA LEU A 94 3.16 10.11 8.97
C LEU A 94 3.24 11.63 8.76
N SER A 95 2.28 12.41 9.27
CA SER A 95 2.19 13.86 9.09
C SER A 95 2.94 14.69 10.14
N LYS A 96 3.64 14.06 11.08
CA LYS A 96 4.30 14.77 12.20
C LYS A 96 5.38 15.79 11.77
N ASN A 97 6.10 15.46 10.69
CA ASN A 97 7.17 16.29 10.16
C ASN A 97 6.87 16.57 8.68
N THR A 98 6.49 17.80 8.37
CA THR A 98 6.15 18.20 7.01
C THR A 98 6.93 19.43 6.59
N TYR A 99 7.16 19.55 5.28
CA TYR A 99 7.67 20.77 4.64
C TYR A 99 6.95 20.95 3.29
N GLU A 100 6.84 22.19 2.83
CA GLU A 100 6.21 22.46 1.54
C GLU A 100 7.11 21.99 0.39
N LYS A 101 6.53 21.31 -0.60
CA LYS A 101 7.20 20.83 -1.80
C LYS A 101 6.32 21.05 -3.02
N ASP A 102 6.95 21.51 -4.12
CA ASP A 102 6.29 21.61 -5.44
C ASP A 102 6.35 20.26 -6.15
N TYR A 103 5.19 19.72 -6.50
CA TYR A 103 5.02 18.43 -7.19
C TYR A 103 4.76 18.56 -8.70
N THR A 104 4.86 19.75 -9.26
CA THR A 104 4.56 19.97 -10.68
C THR A 104 5.35 19.05 -11.60
N GLU A 105 6.68 18.93 -11.38
CA GLU A 105 7.51 18.02 -12.17
C GLU A 105 7.22 16.55 -11.91
N THR A 106 6.89 16.19 -10.67
CA THR A 106 6.45 14.82 -10.31
C THR A 106 5.20 14.44 -11.09
N TYR A 107 4.23 15.36 -11.19
CA TYR A 107 3.02 15.15 -12.01
C TYR A 107 3.36 14.99 -13.49
N ARG A 108 4.21 15.87 -14.06
CA ARG A 108 4.64 15.78 -15.46
C ARG A 108 5.29 14.43 -15.76
N ASN A 109 6.23 14.00 -14.91
CA ASN A 109 6.94 12.74 -15.06
C ASN A 109 5.97 11.53 -14.98
N LYS A 110 4.95 11.60 -14.15
CA LYS A 110 3.94 10.55 -14.05
C LYS A 110 3.03 10.53 -15.28
N LEU A 111 2.51 11.68 -15.67
CA LEU A 111 1.54 11.81 -16.75
C LEU A 111 2.17 11.64 -18.14
N SER A 112 3.46 11.92 -18.31
CA SER A 112 4.19 11.66 -19.56
C SER A 112 4.22 10.17 -19.96
N LYS A 113 3.98 9.26 -19.00
CA LYS A 113 3.91 7.82 -19.22
C LYS A 113 2.51 7.35 -19.67
N PHE A 114 1.53 8.25 -19.68
CA PHE A 114 0.15 7.94 -20.06
C PHE A 114 -0.16 8.49 -21.44
N ASP A 115 -0.72 7.64 -22.30
CA ASP A 115 -1.08 8.00 -23.66
C ASP A 115 -2.51 8.57 -23.70
N PHE A 116 -2.61 9.89 -23.51
CA PHE A 116 -3.87 10.63 -23.52
C PHE A 116 -4.63 10.51 -24.86
N ILE A 117 -3.92 10.38 -25.97
CA ILE A 117 -4.52 10.27 -27.32
C ILE A 117 -5.12 8.88 -27.47
N LYS A 118 -4.37 7.83 -27.15
CA LYS A 118 -4.84 6.45 -27.25
C LYS A 118 -6.11 6.19 -26.45
N PHE A 119 -6.23 6.84 -25.28
CA PHE A 119 -7.38 6.70 -24.41
C PHE A 119 -8.45 7.77 -24.61
N GLU A 120 -8.35 8.57 -25.71
CA GLU A 120 -9.33 9.60 -26.10
C GLU A 120 -9.73 10.51 -24.92
N MET A 121 -8.74 10.90 -24.09
CA MET A 121 -9.02 11.73 -22.92
C MET A 121 -9.48 13.13 -23.37
N PRO A 122 -10.53 13.71 -22.74
CA PRO A 122 -11.07 15.02 -23.10
C PRO A 122 -10.22 16.21 -22.64
N PHE A 123 -9.02 15.95 -22.13
CA PHE A 123 -8.06 16.94 -21.64
C PHE A 123 -6.63 16.46 -21.84
N THR A 124 -5.70 17.39 -21.84
CA THR A 124 -4.25 17.15 -21.92
C THR A 124 -3.64 16.95 -20.52
N ALA A 125 -2.39 16.49 -20.48
CA ALA A 125 -1.62 16.39 -19.24
C ALA A 125 -1.47 17.75 -18.53
N GLU A 126 -1.15 18.81 -19.29
CA GLU A 126 -0.96 20.17 -18.72
C GLU A 126 -2.28 20.72 -18.16
N GLU A 127 -3.40 20.57 -18.87
CA GLU A 127 -4.72 20.98 -18.36
C GLU A 127 -5.10 20.24 -17.07
N LEU A 128 -4.68 18.97 -16.92
CA LEU A 128 -4.86 18.23 -15.68
C LEU A 128 -3.95 18.77 -14.56
N ILE A 129 -2.66 18.98 -14.86
CA ILE A 129 -1.68 19.53 -13.90
C ILE A 129 -2.12 20.89 -13.38
N ASP A 130 -2.70 21.74 -14.24
CA ASP A 130 -3.17 23.07 -13.82
C ASP A 130 -4.33 23.03 -12.81
N LYS A 131 -5.04 21.90 -12.74
CA LYS A 131 -6.12 21.68 -11.76
C LYS A 131 -5.65 20.99 -10.48
N LEU A 132 -4.43 20.45 -10.47
CA LEU A 132 -3.87 19.79 -9.28
C LEU A 132 -3.24 20.82 -8.33
N PRO A 133 -3.28 20.59 -7.01
CA PRO A 133 -2.52 21.38 -6.06
C PRO A 133 -1.03 21.16 -6.32
N LYS A 134 -0.32 22.22 -6.72
CA LYS A 134 1.10 22.12 -7.08
C LYS A 134 2.00 22.01 -5.84
N VAL A 135 1.68 22.75 -4.78
CA VAL A 135 2.42 22.73 -3.52
C VAL A 135 1.63 21.94 -2.47
N LEU A 136 2.25 20.91 -1.93
CA LEU A 136 1.67 20.05 -0.89
C LEU A 136 2.70 19.80 0.21
N PRO A 137 2.25 19.42 1.43
CA PRO A 137 3.17 19.02 2.48
C PRO A 137 3.83 17.68 2.12
N ALA A 138 5.13 17.68 1.84
CA ALA A 138 5.93 16.48 1.81
C ALA A 138 6.08 15.94 3.25
N SER A 139 6.07 14.62 3.40
CA SER A 139 6.08 13.95 4.70
C SER A 139 6.59 12.52 4.58
N GLU A 140 6.58 11.78 5.67
CA GLU A 140 6.62 10.33 5.58
C GLU A 140 5.31 9.79 4.98
N TYR A 141 5.37 8.58 4.40
CA TYR A 141 4.28 8.01 3.63
C TYR A 141 4.40 6.49 3.56
N HIS A 142 3.32 5.80 3.20
CA HIS A 142 3.33 4.37 2.90
C HIS A 142 3.72 4.09 1.44
N GLY A 143 3.21 4.90 0.49
CA GLY A 143 3.51 4.83 -0.94
C GLY A 143 2.60 3.91 -1.77
N ASP A 144 1.84 3.02 -1.11
CA ASP A 144 0.78 2.20 -1.73
C ASP A 144 -0.34 1.93 -0.73
N PHE A 145 -0.90 2.98 -0.13
CA PHE A 145 -1.88 2.89 0.94
C PHE A 145 -3.27 2.55 0.38
N THR A 146 -3.51 1.28 0.15
CA THR A 146 -4.78 0.70 -0.31
C THR A 146 -5.37 -0.23 0.74
N LEU A 147 -6.66 -0.55 0.63
CA LEU A 147 -7.31 -1.50 1.53
C LEU A 147 -6.72 -2.92 1.42
N GLU A 148 -6.18 -3.30 0.25
CA GLU A 148 -5.51 -4.59 0.06
C GLU A 148 -4.19 -4.69 0.86
N ASN A 149 -3.57 -3.54 1.18
CA ASN A 149 -2.34 -3.46 1.95
C ASN A 149 -2.58 -3.22 3.45
N ILE A 150 -3.84 -3.33 3.91
CA ILE A 150 -4.23 -3.32 5.32
C ILE A 150 -4.75 -4.70 5.68
N LEU A 151 -4.08 -5.40 6.60
CA LEU A 151 -4.51 -6.68 7.12
C LEU A 151 -5.10 -6.50 8.51
N TYR A 152 -6.18 -7.24 8.83
CA TYR A 152 -6.68 -7.33 10.18
C TYR A 152 -6.17 -8.61 10.85
N ASP A 153 -5.22 -8.47 11.77
CA ASP A 153 -4.68 -9.56 12.57
C ASP A 153 -5.74 -10.02 13.59
N THR A 154 -6.35 -11.16 13.30
CA THR A 154 -7.42 -11.71 14.14
C THR A 154 -6.93 -12.20 15.49
N LYS A 155 -5.65 -12.55 15.60
CA LYS A 155 -5.05 -13.06 16.83
C LYS A 155 -4.80 -11.95 17.85
N ASN A 156 -4.36 -10.79 17.36
CA ASN A 156 -3.94 -9.67 18.19
C ASN A 156 -4.95 -8.51 18.16
N ASP A 157 -6.09 -8.64 17.48
CA ASP A 157 -7.16 -7.63 17.32
C ASP A 157 -6.63 -6.26 16.88
N LYS A 158 -5.75 -6.25 15.85
CA LYS A 158 -5.12 -5.02 15.35
C LYS A 158 -4.99 -5.04 13.83
N PHE A 159 -4.87 -3.83 13.25
CA PHE A 159 -4.50 -3.69 11.85
C PHE A 159 -2.98 -3.65 11.68
N VAL A 160 -2.51 -4.19 10.55
CA VAL A 160 -1.10 -4.24 10.16
C VAL A 160 -0.99 -3.76 8.72
N LEU A 161 -0.07 -2.84 8.44
CA LEU A 161 0.25 -2.40 7.08
C LEU A 161 1.29 -3.31 6.45
N ILE A 162 1.10 -3.62 5.18
CA ILE A 162 2.04 -4.42 4.38
C ILE A 162 2.37 -3.69 3.08
N ASP A 163 3.44 -4.13 2.44
CA ASP A 163 3.86 -3.67 1.10
C ASP A 163 4.04 -2.15 0.94
N PRO A 164 4.72 -1.47 1.90
CA PRO A 164 5.10 -0.09 1.71
C PRO A 164 6.06 0.04 0.52
N LEU A 165 6.03 1.17 -0.19
CA LEU A 165 6.75 1.33 -1.44
C LEU A 165 7.38 2.72 -1.54
N THR A 166 8.70 2.81 -1.76
CA THR A 166 9.37 4.07 -2.07
C THR A 166 8.89 4.61 -3.41
N THR A 167 8.41 5.84 -3.42
CA THR A 167 7.89 6.54 -4.61
C THR A 167 8.32 8.00 -4.61
N GLU A 168 8.18 8.65 -5.78
CA GLU A 168 8.39 10.10 -5.95
C GLU A 168 7.25 10.96 -5.35
N PHE A 169 6.15 10.31 -4.94
CA PHE A 169 4.99 10.93 -4.29
C PHE A 169 5.14 10.84 -2.76
N ASP A 170 6.11 11.54 -2.23
CA ASP A 170 6.56 11.49 -0.84
C ASP A 170 5.69 12.35 0.10
N SER A 171 4.44 12.01 0.22
CA SER A 171 3.47 12.68 1.12
C SER A 171 2.35 11.76 1.55
N PHE A 172 1.91 11.89 2.82
CA PHE A 172 0.70 11.24 3.31
C PHE A 172 -0.55 11.66 2.52
N VAL A 173 -0.54 12.83 1.86
CA VAL A 173 -1.65 13.29 1.02
C VAL A 173 -1.87 12.36 -0.16
N PHE A 174 -0.79 11.84 -0.76
CA PHE A 174 -0.90 10.86 -1.84
C PHE A 174 -1.36 9.50 -1.36
N ASP A 175 -1.00 9.11 -0.13
CA ASP A 175 -1.55 7.90 0.51
C ASP A 175 -3.06 8.02 0.70
N LEU A 176 -3.55 9.17 1.18
CA LEU A 176 -4.99 9.43 1.28
C LEU A 176 -5.67 9.46 -0.09
N ALA A 177 -5.02 10.04 -1.10
CA ALA A 177 -5.54 10.04 -2.47
C ALA A 177 -5.64 8.61 -3.03
N LYS A 178 -4.65 7.76 -2.75
CA LYS A 178 -4.63 6.35 -3.14
C LYS A 178 -5.75 5.56 -2.46
N LEU A 179 -5.93 5.75 -1.15
CA LEU A 179 -7.02 5.14 -0.39
C LEU A 179 -8.39 5.61 -0.89
N ARG A 180 -8.53 6.91 -1.16
CA ARG A 180 -9.76 7.45 -1.75
C ARG A 180 -10.04 6.86 -3.13
N GLN A 181 -9.03 6.71 -3.98
CA GLN A 181 -9.16 6.04 -5.28
C GLN A 181 -9.66 4.61 -5.10
N ASP A 182 -9.07 3.87 -4.17
CA ASP A 182 -9.46 2.49 -3.86
C ASP A 182 -10.94 2.39 -3.47
N LEU A 183 -11.40 3.27 -2.56
CA LEU A 183 -12.78 3.32 -2.09
C LEU A 183 -13.77 3.76 -3.19
N VAL A 184 -13.47 4.84 -3.92
CA VAL A 184 -14.37 5.40 -4.94
C VAL A 184 -14.46 4.49 -6.17
N CYS A 185 -13.32 3.96 -6.64
CA CYS A 185 -13.27 3.06 -7.79
C CYS A 185 -13.57 1.61 -7.41
N LYS A 186 -13.82 1.32 -6.13
CA LYS A 186 -14.06 -0.03 -5.61
C LYS A 186 -12.95 -1.02 -6.02
N TRP A 187 -11.70 -0.52 -6.03
CA TRP A 187 -10.55 -1.28 -6.55
C TRP A 187 -10.28 -2.56 -5.76
N PHE A 188 -10.45 -2.52 -4.43
CA PHE A 188 -10.24 -3.66 -3.53
C PHE A 188 -11.23 -4.83 -3.75
N ILE A 189 -12.30 -4.61 -4.53
CA ILE A 189 -13.31 -5.63 -4.89
C ILE A 189 -13.41 -5.85 -6.40
N ARG A 190 -12.47 -5.34 -7.21
CA ARG A 190 -12.50 -5.39 -8.69
C ARG A 190 -12.56 -6.79 -9.30
N ASN A 191 -12.12 -7.81 -8.55
CA ASN A 191 -12.13 -9.20 -8.99
C ASN A 191 -13.32 -9.99 -8.44
N ASP A 192 -14.27 -9.31 -7.83
CA ASP A 192 -15.47 -9.94 -7.32
C ASP A 192 -16.60 -9.84 -8.35
N ASP A 193 -17.26 -10.96 -8.61
CA ASP A 193 -18.49 -11.01 -9.41
C ASP A 193 -19.70 -10.38 -8.69
N VAL A 194 -19.46 -9.56 -7.68
CA VAL A 194 -20.51 -8.90 -6.91
C VAL A 194 -20.91 -7.62 -7.61
N TYR A 195 -21.96 -7.67 -8.40
CA TYR A 195 -22.78 -6.50 -8.70
C TYR A 195 -23.31 -5.96 -7.38
N LEU A 196 -22.68 -4.92 -6.85
CA LEU A 196 -23.29 -4.12 -5.79
C LEU A 196 -24.39 -3.32 -6.49
N ASP A 197 -25.64 -3.76 -6.30
CA ASP A 197 -26.80 -2.95 -6.65
C ASP A 197 -26.65 -1.57 -6.00
N SER A 198 -26.81 -0.56 -6.82
CA SER A 198 -26.70 0.89 -6.54
C SER A 198 -27.68 1.34 -5.48
#